data_cd8d38baa8c934abbb04b72f0845fa61
#
_entry.id   cd8d38baa8c934abbb04b72f0845fa61
#
_cell.length_a   1.000
_cell.length_b   1.000
_cell.length_c   1.000
_cell.angle_alpha   90.00
_cell.angle_beta   90.00
_cell.angle_gamma   90.00
#
_symmetry.space_group_name_H-M   'P 1'
#
loop_
_entity.id
_entity.type
_entity.pdbx_description
1 polymer ?
#
loop_
_entity_poly.entity_id
_entity_poly.type
_entity_poly.pdbx_seq_one_letter_code
_entity_poly.pdbx_strand_id
1 'polypeptide(L)'
;MWDEAPGARFTPAVLTRLFGPSGYHKRVSLVYEPVAAHDAVREVDRQAEAAAFRAQYRRRLGRDELARDRADLEKARETAADQVRGAGLVDVGLYAVVSASDLAELARFTVDFENRAGESRVRLRRNYGSQAPAFACTLGVGYVPPRGS
;
A
#
# COMPACT_ATOMS: atom_id res chain seq x y z
N MET A 1 -5.44 -5.96 -0.33
CA MET A 1 -4.92 -4.80 -1.09
C MET A 1 -4.57 -3.72 -0.09
N TRP A 2 -3.38 -3.21 -0.17
CA TRP A 2 -2.87 -2.15 0.67
C TRP A 2 -3.22 -0.79 0.03
N ASP A 3 -3.73 0.15 0.84
CA ASP A 3 -4.04 1.50 0.39
C ASP A 3 -3.13 2.47 1.14
N GLU A 4 -2.31 3.20 0.41
CA GLU A 4 -1.35 4.14 0.98
C GLU A 4 -2.07 5.40 1.45
N ALA A 5 -1.91 5.73 2.73
CA ALA A 5 -2.41 7.01 3.21
C ALA A 5 -1.65 8.16 2.50
N PRO A 6 -2.35 9.24 2.09
CA PRO A 6 -1.73 10.36 1.39
C PRO A 6 -0.53 10.92 2.15
N GLY A 7 0.58 11.13 1.44
CA GLY A 7 1.83 11.63 2.01
C GLY A 7 2.63 10.60 2.82
N ALA A 8 2.22 9.34 2.89
CA ALA A 8 3.02 8.29 3.49
C ALA A 8 4.17 7.91 2.53
N ARG A 9 5.40 8.00 3.01
CA ARG A 9 6.56 7.41 2.35
C ARG A 9 6.80 6.02 2.94
N PHE A 10 6.94 5.01 2.09
CA PHE A 10 7.31 3.68 2.52
C PHE A 10 8.79 3.69 2.92
N THR A 11 9.06 3.89 4.19
CA THR A 11 10.42 3.98 4.73
C THR A 11 10.87 2.65 5.35
N PRO A 12 12.17 2.39 5.46
CA PRO A 12 12.68 1.21 6.16
C PRO A 12 12.11 1.03 7.57
N ALA A 13 11.77 2.13 8.27
CA ALA A 13 11.17 2.09 9.59
C ALA A 13 9.79 1.39 9.60
N VAL A 14 9.01 1.52 8.53
CA VAL A 14 7.73 0.81 8.35
C VAL A 14 7.98 -0.70 8.31
N LEU A 15 8.97 -1.12 7.53
CA LEU A 15 9.35 -2.53 7.41
C LEU A 15 9.81 -3.08 8.76
N THR A 16 10.66 -2.37 9.47
CA THR A 16 11.15 -2.78 10.79
C THR A 16 10.00 -3.01 11.78
N ARG A 17 8.97 -2.17 11.76
CA ARG A 17 7.80 -2.33 12.64
C ARG A 17 6.93 -3.52 12.26
N LEU A 18 6.69 -3.73 10.96
CA LEU A 18 5.83 -4.81 10.47
C LEU A 18 6.52 -6.17 10.52
N PHE A 19 7.81 -6.23 10.17
CA PHE A 19 8.59 -7.46 10.14
C PHE A 19 9.31 -7.74 11.48
N GLY A 20 9.45 -6.74 12.34
CA GLY A 20 10.10 -6.86 13.64
C GLY A 20 9.42 -7.89 14.56
N PRO A 21 10.06 -8.26 15.66
CA PRO A 21 9.56 -9.28 16.58
C PRO A 21 8.19 -8.91 17.16
N SER A 22 7.36 -9.91 17.37
CA SER A 22 6.04 -9.83 17.99
C SER A 22 5.88 -10.97 18.99
N GLY A 23 5.01 -10.81 19.99
CA GLY A 23 4.69 -11.86 20.94
C GLY A 23 3.78 -12.97 20.35
N TYR A 24 3.65 -13.06 19.04
CA TYR A 24 2.79 -14.01 18.33
C TYR A 24 3.38 -14.41 16.98
N HIS A 25 2.92 -15.53 16.46
CA HIS A 25 3.33 -16.02 15.15
C HIS A 25 2.70 -15.17 14.04
N LYS A 26 3.56 -14.61 13.18
CA LYS A 26 3.14 -13.90 11.98
C LYS A 26 4.06 -14.24 10.82
N ARG A 27 3.51 -14.15 9.63
CA ARG A 27 4.27 -14.14 8.37
C ARG A 27 3.89 -12.87 7.63
N VAL A 28 4.89 -12.17 7.14
CA VAL A 28 4.70 -10.95 6.35
C VAL A 28 5.51 -11.11 5.08
N SER A 29 4.90 -10.87 3.94
CA SER A 29 5.60 -10.88 2.65
C SER A 29 5.35 -9.59 1.88
N LEU A 30 6.35 -9.19 1.13
CA LEU A 30 6.28 -8.14 0.14
C LEU A 30 6.42 -8.78 -1.23
N VAL A 31 5.48 -8.48 -2.09
CA VAL A 31 5.51 -8.89 -3.50
C VAL A 31 5.79 -7.66 -4.33
N TYR A 32 6.82 -7.73 -5.15
CA TYR A 32 7.21 -6.66 -6.06
C TYR A 32 6.91 -7.09 -7.48
N GLU A 33 6.09 -6.34 -8.18
CA GLU A 33 5.81 -6.53 -9.60
C GLU A 33 6.33 -5.31 -10.37
N PRO A 34 7.42 -5.47 -11.13
CA PRO A 34 7.88 -4.40 -12.01
C PRO A 34 6.80 -4.07 -13.06
N VAL A 35 6.47 -2.81 -13.20
CA VAL A 35 5.54 -2.31 -14.22
C VAL A 35 6.33 -2.05 -15.49
N ALA A 36 5.84 -2.56 -16.64
CA ALA A 36 6.49 -2.30 -17.91
C ALA A 36 6.58 -0.78 -18.18
N ALA A 37 7.70 -0.32 -18.75
CA ALA A 37 7.99 1.11 -18.88
C ALA A 37 6.87 1.90 -19.58
N HIS A 38 6.26 1.32 -20.63
CA HIS A 38 5.16 1.97 -21.35
C HIS A 38 3.86 2.08 -20.53
N ASP A 39 3.59 1.12 -19.66
CA ASP A 39 2.44 1.14 -18.77
C ASP A 39 2.71 2.07 -17.58
N ALA A 40 3.95 2.11 -17.12
CA ALA A 40 4.38 3.03 -16.06
C ALA A 40 4.17 4.50 -16.45
N VAL A 41 4.53 4.88 -17.66
CA VAL A 41 4.30 6.25 -18.17
C VAL A 41 2.80 6.57 -18.18
N ARG A 42 1.99 5.69 -18.75
CA ARG A 42 0.53 5.87 -18.79
C ARG A 42 -0.10 5.97 -17.41
N GLU A 43 0.37 5.17 -16.47
CA GLU A 43 -0.16 5.19 -15.09
C GLU A 43 0.19 6.49 -14.36
N VAL A 44 1.44 6.96 -14.51
CA VAL A 44 1.89 8.24 -13.94
C VAL A 44 1.12 9.41 -14.54
N ASP A 45 0.94 9.44 -15.85
CA ASP A 45 0.18 10.49 -16.54
C ASP A 45 -1.28 10.50 -16.05
N ARG A 46 -1.91 9.33 -15.99
CA ARG A 46 -3.29 9.19 -15.49
C ARG A 46 -3.45 9.67 -14.05
N GLN A 47 -2.49 9.35 -13.18
CA GLN A 47 -2.51 9.81 -11.79
C GLN A 47 -2.33 11.32 -11.68
N ALA A 48 -1.41 11.89 -12.46
CA ALA A 48 -1.18 13.33 -12.51
C ALA A 48 -2.42 14.09 -13.01
N GLU A 49 -3.05 13.62 -14.09
CA GLU A 49 -4.29 14.19 -14.62
C GLU A 49 -5.44 14.10 -13.61
N ALA A 50 -5.62 12.95 -12.98
CA ALA A 50 -6.66 12.77 -11.96
C ALA A 50 -6.45 13.67 -10.73
N ALA A 51 -5.20 13.87 -10.31
CA ALA A 51 -4.87 14.79 -9.21
C ALA A 51 -5.13 16.25 -9.62
N ALA A 52 -4.72 16.65 -10.82
CA ALA A 52 -4.96 17.99 -11.35
C ALA A 52 -6.46 18.29 -11.50
N PHE A 53 -7.24 17.34 -12.04
CA PHE A 53 -8.68 17.48 -12.18
C PHE A 53 -9.38 17.64 -10.82
N ARG A 54 -9.02 16.83 -9.82
CA ARG A 54 -9.57 16.95 -8.46
C ARG A 54 -9.25 18.30 -7.83
N ALA A 55 -8.02 18.80 -7.98
CA ALA A 55 -7.63 20.10 -7.47
C ALA A 55 -8.41 21.24 -8.16
N GLN A 56 -8.56 21.18 -9.48
CA GLN A 56 -9.30 22.18 -10.24
C GLN A 56 -10.81 22.18 -9.91
N TYR A 57 -11.41 21.00 -9.79
CA TYR A 57 -12.83 20.87 -9.44
C TYR A 57 -13.15 21.46 -8.07
N ARG A 58 -12.29 21.23 -7.07
CA ARG A 58 -12.49 21.80 -5.72
C ARG A 58 -12.30 23.30 -5.69
N ARG A 59 -11.33 23.85 -6.43
CA ARG A 59 -11.17 25.31 -6.56
C ARG A 59 -12.44 25.95 -7.13
N ARG A 60 -13.07 25.33 -8.12
CA ARG A 60 -14.33 25.83 -8.69
C ARG A 60 -15.50 25.81 -7.68
N LEU A 61 -15.49 24.87 -6.73
CA LEU A 61 -16.51 24.77 -5.68
C LEU A 61 -16.25 25.70 -4.49
N GLY A 62 -15.21 26.57 -4.53
CA GLY A 62 -14.87 27.47 -3.44
C GLY A 62 -14.45 26.75 -2.14
N ARG A 63 -14.07 25.48 -2.22
CA ARG A 63 -13.55 24.72 -1.09
C ARG A 63 -12.04 24.87 -1.03
N ASP A 64 -11.53 25.16 0.17
CA ASP A 64 -10.10 25.20 0.41
C ASP A 64 -9.43 23.89 -0.02
N GLU A 65 -8.29 24.03 -0.69
CA GLU A 65 -7.45 22.91 -1.09
C GLU A 65 -6.95 22.20 0.16
N LEU A 66 -7.41 20.97 0.38
CA LEU A 66 -6.97 20.20 1.52
C LEU A 66 -5.46 19.94 1.39
N ALA A 67 -4.73 19.99 2.50
CA ALA A 67 -3.30 19.66 2.55
C ALA A 67 -2.99 18.30 1.90
N ARG A 68 -3.96 17.40 1.93
CA ARG A 68 -3.95 16.10 1.25
C ARG A 68 -3.84 16.23 -0.27
N ASP A 69 -4.63 17.09 -0.89
CA ASP A 69 -4.65 17.25 -2.36
C ASP A 69 -3.34 17.85 -2.86
N ARG A 70 -2.73 18.76 -2.08
CA ARG A 70 -1.38 19.29 -2.39
C ARG A 70 -0.32 18.22 -2.31
N ALA A 71 -0.34 17.41 -1.25
CA ALA A 71 0.60 16.31 -1.09
C ALA A 71 0.46 15.27 -2.21
N ASP A 72 -0.77 14.93 -2.63
CA ASP A 72 -1.03 14.00 -3.73
C ASP A 72 -0.50 14.56 -5.07
N LEU A 73 -0.68 15.85 -5.33
CA LEU A 73 -0.19 16.52 -6.54
C LEU A 73 1.35 16.60 -6.56
N GLU A 74 1.97 16.94 -5.44
CA GLU A 74 3.43 16.96 -5.31
C GLU A 74 4.02 15.57 -5.52
N LYS A 75 3.43 14.55 -4.89
CA LYS A 75 3.86 13.16 -5.05
C LYS A 75 3.73 12.70 -6.51
N ALA A 76 2.63 13.01 -7.18
CA ALA A 76 2.45 12.67 -8.59
C ALA A 76 3.51 13.34 -9.49
N ARG A 77 3.85 14.59 -9.22
CA ARG A 77 4.91 15.33 -9.96
C ARG A 77 6.31 14.76 -9.69
N GLU A 78 6.61 14.43 -8.43
CA GLU A 78 7.89 13.80 -8.04
C GLU A 78 8.04 12.44 -8.73
N THR A 79 6.99 11.61 -8.72
CA THR A 79 6.98 10.31 -9.40
C THR A 79 7.19 10.46 -10.91
N ALA A 80 6.53 11.44 -11.55
CA ALA A 80 6.72 11.71 -12.97
C ALA A 80 8.16 12.16 -13.29
N ALA A 81 8.75 13.00 -12.44
CA ALA A 81 10.15 13.45 -12.61
C ALA A 81 11.15 12.31 -12.44
N ASP A 82 10.90 11.40 -11.49
CA ASP A 82 11.75 10.22 -11.26
C ASP A 82 11.65 9.23 -12.42
N GLN A 83 10.45 9.05 -13.00
CA GLN A 83 10.24 8.25 -14.20
C GLN A 83 11.05 8.77 -15.38
N VAL A 84 11.07 10.09 -15.60
CA VAL A 84 11.89 10.73 -16.65
C VAL A 84 13.39 10.49 -16.43
N ARG A 85 13.82 10.35 -15.18
CA ARG A 85 15.21 10.01 -14.80
C ARG A 85 15.53 8.52 -14.93
N GLY A 86 14.59 7.70 -15.39
CA GLY A 86 14.79 6.26 -15.59
C GLY A 86 14.48 5.39 -14.37
N ALA A 87 13.83 5.93 -13.36
CA ALA A 87 13.33 5.11 -12.25
C ALA A 87 12.22 4.17 -12.75
N GLY A 88 12.33 2.90 -12.42
CA GLY A 88 11.28 1.92 -12.71
C GLY A 88 10.10 2.07 -11.74
N LEU A 89 8.88 1.97 -12.24
CA LEU A 89 7.70 1.83 -11.41
C LEU A 89 7.56 0.37 -10.96
N VAL A 90 7.30 0.18 -9.68
CA VAL A 90 7.10 -1.14 -9.09
C VAL A 90 5.80 -1.13 -8.31
N ASP A 91 4.95 -2.10 -8.59
CA ASP A 91 3.79 -2.38 -7.77
C ASP A 91 4.21 -3.20 -6.55
N VAL A 92 3.79 -2.77 -5.37
CA VAL A 92 4.14 -3.45 -4.12
C VAL A 92 2.89 -3.99 -3.45
N GLY A 93 2.82 -5.30 -3.28
CA GLY A 93 1.81 -5.98 -2.48
C GLY A 93 2.35 -6.33 -1.09
N LEU A 94 1.65 -5.97 -0.04
CA LEU A 94 1.94 -6.39 1.32
C LEU A 94 0.89 -7.41 1.78
N TYR A 95 1.34 -8.60 2.15
CA TYR A 95 0.51 -9.67 2.68
C TYR A 95 0.99 -10.07 4.06
N ALA A 96 0.06 -10.24 4.99
CA ALA A 96 0.37 -10.69 6.33
C ALA A 96 -0.60 -11.79 6.77
N VAL A 97 -0.06 -12.78 7.46
CA VAL A 97 -0.82 -13.84 8.12
C VAL A 97 -0.46 -13.82 9.60
N VAL A 98 -1.46 -13.73 10.44
CA VAL A 98 -1.35 -13.85 11.90
C VAL A 98 -1.95 -15.19 12.29
N SER A 99 -1.28 -15.92 13.17
CA SER A 99 -1.73 -17.22 13.66
C SER A 99 -1.81 -17.22 15.18
N ALA A 100 -2.80 -17.91 15.72
CA ALA A 100 -3.02 -18.06 17.15
C ALA A 100 -3.59 -19.43 17.49
N SER A 101 -3.59 -19.78 18.77
CA SER A 101 -4.11 -21.06 19.28
C SER A 101 -5.64 -21.08 19.34
N ASP A 102 -6.25 -19.92 19.56
CA ASP A 102 -7.70 -19.76 19.64
C ASP A 102 -8.19 -18.46 19.01
N LEU A 103 -9.51 -18.30 18.90
CA LEU A 103 -10.14 -17.15 18.27
C LEU A 103 -9.96 -15.85 19.06
N ALA A 104 -9.89 -15.91 20.38
CA ALA A 104 -9.73 -14.73 21.22
C ALA A 104 -8.31 -14.16 21.08
N GLU A 105 -7.31 -15.04 21.09
CA GLU A 105 -5.93 -14.69 20.81
C GLU A 105 -5.77 -14.13 19.38
N LEU A 106 -6.38 -14.80 18.39
CA LEU A 106 -6.34 -14.35 17.01
C LEU A 106 -6.89 -12.93 16.85
N ALA A 107 -8.04 -12.66 17.49
CA ALA A 107 -8.62 -11.31 17.46
C ALA A 107 -7.68 -10.27 18.07
N ARG A 108 -7.10 -10.56 19.23
CA ARG A 108 -6.14 -9.66 19.92
C ARG A 108 -4.90 -9.41 19.09
N PHE A 109 -4.27 -10.45 18.54
CA PHE A 109 -3.05 -10.33 17.74
C PHE A 109 -3.30 -9.60 16.41
N THR A 110 -4.49 -9.82 15.81
CA THR A 110 -4.87 -9.11 14.59
C THR A 110 -5.00 -7.61 14.84
N VAL A 111 -5.64 -7.21 15.95
CA VAL A 111 -5.77 -5.79 16.33
C VAL A 111 -4.39 -5.19 16.63
N ASP A 112 -3.51 -5.91 17.34
CA ASP A 112 -2.14 -5.43 17.60
C ASP A 112 -1.37 -5.19 16.28
N PHE A 113 -1.47 -6.12 15.34
CA PHE A 113 -0.81 -5.99 14.04
C PHE A 113 -1.37 -4.82 13.22
N GLU A 114 -2.69 -4.64 13.21
CA GLU A 114 -3.35 -3.51 12.55
C GLU A 114 -2.95 -2.17 13.16
N ASN A 115 -2.83 -2.09 14.49
CA ASN A 115 -2.38 -0.89 15.19
C ASN A 115 -0.94 -0.52 14.82
N ARG A 116 -0.04 -1.49 14.81
CA ARG A 116 1.37 -1.29 14.36
C ARG A 116 1.46 -0.80 12.92
N ALA A 117 0.61 -1.34 12.04
CA ALA A 117 0.52 -0.87 10.68
C ALA A 117 -0.02 0.58 10.61
N GLY A 118 -1.06 0.87 11.38
CA GLY A 118 -1.66 2.20 11.49
C GLY A 118 -0.68 3.27 11.98
N GLU A 119 0.16 2.95 12.98
CA GLU A 119 1.24 3.83 13.44
C GLU A 119 2.23 4.17 12.32
N SER A 120 2.39 3.27 11.37
CA SER A 120 3.23 3.45 10.17
C SER A 120 2.43 4.03 8.99
N ARG A 121 1.20 4.48 9.21
CA ARG A 121 0.26 4.97 8.18
C ARG A 121 -0.06 3.95 7.08
N VAL A 122 0.11 2.67 7.37
CA VAL A 122 -0.27 1.57 6.48
C VAL A 122 -1.66 1.10 6.86
N ARG A 123 -2.60 1.13 5.91
CA ARG A 123 -3.92 0.57 6.08
C ARG A 123 -3.92 -0.88 5.63
N LEU A 124 -4.33 -1.77 6.53
CA LEU A 124 -4.52 -3.17 6.23
C LEU A 124 -6.01 -3.46 6.03
N ARG A 125 -6.30 -4.38 5.12
CA ARG A 125 -7.64 -4.92 4.93
C ARG A 125 -7.63 -6.39 5.28
N ARG A 126 -8.54 -6.80 6.17
CA ARG A 126 -8.75 -8.22 6.45
C ARG A 126 -9.32 -8.91 5.22
N ASN A 127 -8.77 -10.06 4.91
CA ASN A 127 -9.16 -10.83 3.74
C ASN A 127 -10.14 -11.92 4.15
N TYR A 128 -11.42 -11.62 4.07
CA TYR A 128 -12.49 -12.58 4.33
C TYR A 128 -12.83 -13.36 3.05
N GLY A 129 -12.92 -14.68 3.16
CA GLY A 129 -13.27 -15.54 2.03
C GLY A 129 -12.15 -15.86 1.03
N SER A 130 -11.02 -15.16 1.10
CA SER A 130 -9.85 -15.37 0.23
C SER A 130 -8.56 -15.57 1.03
N GLN A 131 -8.66 -16.26 2.17
CA GLN A 131 -7.50 -16.46 3.05
C GLN A 131 -6.44 -17.39 2.44
N ALA A 132 -6.86 -18.42 1.70
CA ALA A 132 -5.93 -19.37 1.09
C ALA A 132 -4.99 -18.72 0.05
N PRO A 133 -5.47 -17.91 -0.91
CA PRO A 133 -4.59 -17.13 -1.77
C PRO A 133 -3.66 -16.19 -1.02
N ALA A 134 -4.16 -15.46 -0.01
CA ALA A 134 -3.34 -14.57 0.79
C ALA A 134 -2.25 -15.32 1.58
N PHE A 135 -2.58 -16.49 2.11
CA PHE A 135 -1.61 -17.36 2.77
C PHE A 135 -0.53 -17.85 1.79
N ALA A 136 -0.93 -18.28 0.59
CA ALA A 136 0.01 -18.73 -0.44
C ALA A 136 1.05 -17.66 -0.79
N CYS A 137 0.67 -16.37 -0.80
CA CYS A 137 1.60 -15.26 -1.02
C CYS A 137 2.68 -15.16 0.06
N THR A 138 2.41 -15.67 1.27
CA THR A 138 3.36 -15.62 2.38
C THR A 138 4.29 -16.83 2.44
N LEU A 139 4.14 -17.81 1.56
CA LEU A 139 4.96 -19.02 1.52
C LEU A 139 6.27 -18.88 0.73
N GLY A 140 6.46 -17.75 0.02
CA GLY A 140 7.66 -17.53 -0.78
C GLY A 140 7.74 -18.40 -2.05
N VAL A 141 6.63 -18.99 -2.48
CA VAL A 141 6.56 -19.87 -3.67
C VAL A 141 6.29 -19.12 -4.98
N GLY A 142 6.43 -17.80 -4.98
CA GLY A 142 6.23 -16.98 -6.17
C GLY A 142 4.76 -16.80 -6.58
N TYR A 143 3.81 -17.19 -5.73
CA TYR A 143 2.40 -16.97 -6.02
C TYR A 143 2.03 -15.50 -5.80
N VAL A 144 1.45 -14.90 -6.83
CA VAL A 144 0.85 -13.55 -6.78
C VAL A 144 -0.64 -13.72 -7.02
N PRO A 145 -1.52 -13.26 -6.12
CA PRO A 145 -2.94 -13.37 -6.33
C PRO A 145 -3.35 -12.50 -7.52
N PRO A 146 -4.32 -12.94 -8.33
CA PRO A 146 -4.87 -12.09 -9.36
C PRO A 146 -5.41 -10.81 -8.71
N ARG A 147 -5.12 -9.66 -9.32
CA ARG A 147 -5.66 -8.38 -8.89
C ARG A 147 -7.18 -8.48 -8.94
N GLY A 148 -7.84 -8.35 -7.80
CA GLY A 148 -9.28 -8.43 -7.72
C GLY A 148 -9.92 -7.35 -8.59
N SER A 149 -10.84 -7.77 -9.41
CA SER A 149 -11.85 -6.94 -10.08
C SER A 149 -12.75 -6.25 -9.05
#